data_2ca76c6402e8cc6c0cdb37dad89973fe
#
_entry.id   2ca76c6402e8cc6c0cdb37dad89973fe
#
_cell.length_a   1.000
_cell.length_b   1.000
_cell.length_c   1.000
_cell.angle_alpha   90.00
_cell.angle_beta   90.00
_cell.angle_gamma   90.00
#
_symmetry.space_group_name_H-M   'P 1'
#
loop_
_entity.id
_entity.type
_entity.pdbx_description
1 polymer ?
#
loop_
_entity_poly.entity_id
_entity_poly.type
_entity_poly.pdbx_seq_one_letter_code
_entity_poly.pdbx_strand_id
1 'polypeptide(L)'
;LLRTEYSISTLIKAGVSTEKLASAAANWQRGQAGIRMRQWLREFGDAIEVVFANNDDMALGAIDACTEAGLGKSSLPFIVGVDATPPAMEALREGTLEGTVRNDAVGLAESLISMAVSLSSEGTPPQGMEVTDGSYVWLRYEAVTAEQPEG
;
A
#
# COMPACT_ATOMS: atom_id res chain seq x y z
N LEU A 1 -0.33 -10.80 4.42
CA LEU A 1 -1.49 -11.68 4.22
C LEU A 1 -2.79 -10.88 4.20
N LEU A 2 -3.19 -10.20 5.29
CA LEU A 2 -4.47 -9.50 5.36
C LEU A 2 -4.66 -8.45 4.24
N ARG A 3 -3.66 -7.59 3.98
CA ARG A 3 -3.74 -6.58 2.89
C ARG A 3 -4.07 -7.22 1.55
N THR A 4 -3.39 -8.33 1.20
CA THR A 4 -3.62 -9.06 -0.07
C THR A 4 -5.01 -9.68 -0.13
N GLU A 5 -5.45 -10.34 0.94
CA GLU A 5 -6.76 -11.03 0.99
C GLU A 5 -7.91 -10.02 0.92
N TYR A 6 -7.82 -8.93 1.67
CA TYR A 6 -8.87 -7.90 1.68
C TYR A 6 -8.95 -7.11 0.36
N SER A 7 -7.83 -6.84 -0.29
CA SER A 7 -7.86 -6.16 -1.60
C SER A 7 -8.67 -6.95 -2.62
N ILE A 8 -8.38 -8.24 -2.78
CA ILE A 8 -9.10 -9.12 -3.71
C ILE A 8 -10.57 -9.29 -3.29
N SER A 9 -10.82 -9.57 -2.01
CA SER A 9 -12.19 -9.78 -1.52
C SER A 9 -13.07 -8.53 -1.67
N THR A 10 -12.50 -7.34 -1.57
CA THR A 10 -13.21 -6.07 -1.76
C THR A 10 -13.63 -5.88 -3.21
N LEU A 11 -12.76 -6.18 -4.18
CA LEU A 11 -13.11 -6.15 -5.60
C LEU A 11 -14.24 -7.12 -5.93
N ILE A 12 -14.15 -8.35 -5.45
CA ILE A 12 -15.20 -9.36 -5.66
C ILE A 12 -16.53 -8.89 -5.07
N LYS A 13 -16.53 -8.33 -3.87
CA LYS A 13 -17.73 -7.76 -3.23
C LYS A 13 -18.32 -6.57 -4.00
N ALA A 14 -17.46 -5.81 -4.67
CA ALA A 14 -17.88 -4.72 -5.55
C ALA A 14 -18.39 -5.20 -6.93
N GLY A 15 -18.43 -6.51 -7.18
CA GLY A 15 -18.89 -7.08 -8.43
C GLY A 15 -17.84 -7.09 -9.54
N VAL A 16 -16.59 -6.81 -9.24
CA VAL A 16 -15.49 -6.87 -10.20
C VAL A 16 -14.99 -8.31 -10.30
N SER A 17 -15.08 -8.87 -11.51
CA SER A 17 -14.50 -10.21 -11.79
C SER A 17 -12.98 -10.11 -11.79
N THR A 18 -12.34 -10.96 -11.02
CA THR A 18 -10.87 -10.97 -10.88
C THR A 18 -10.32 -12.37 -11.06
N GLU A 19 -9.22 -12.48 -11.79
CA GLU A 19 -8.40 -13.69 -11.90
C GLU A 19 -7.01 -13.40 -11.30
N LYS A 20 -6.60 -14.22 -10.35
CA LYS A 20 -5.27 -14.09 -9.76
C LYS A 20 -4.23 -14.82 -10.60
N LEU A 21 -3.44 -14.09 -11.38
CA LEU A 21 -2.36 -14.64 -12.20
C LEU A 21 -1.19 -15.15 -11.35
N ALA A 22 -0.74 -14.35 -10.37
CA ALA A 22 0.40 -14.71 -9.53
C ALA A 22 0.35 -14.02 -8.16
N SER A 23 1.20 -14.49 -7.25
CA SER A 23 1.47 -13.85 -5.97
C SER A 23 2.85 -14.27 -5.47
N ALA A 24 3.64 -13.34 -4.94
CA ALA A 24 4.95 -13.64 -4.37
C ALA A 24 5.30 -12.71 -3.21
N ALA A 25 6.16 -13.18 -2.32
CA ALA A 25 6.80 -12.33 -1.33
C ALA A 25 7.96 -11.56 -1.97
N ALA A 26 8.07 -10.28 -1.65
CA ALA A 26 9.20 -9.41 -2.02
C ALA A 26 9.80 -8.68 -0.81
N ASN A 27 9.45 -9.12 0.41
CA ASN A 27 10.05 -8.70 1.69
C ASN A 27 10.13 -7.16 1.86
N TRP A 28 9.12 -6.44 1.39
CA TRP A 28 9.01 -4.98 1.42
C TRP A 28 10.10 -4.25 0.61
N GLN A 29 10.82 -4.97 -0.28
CA GLN A 29 11.97 -4.45 -0.99
C GLN A 29 11.66 -4.18 -2.46
N ARG A 30 11.94 -2.95 -2.91
CA ARG A 30 11.77 -2.48 -4.29
C ARG A 30 12.46 -3.38 -5.31
N GLY A 31 13.72 -3.73 -5.07
CA GLY A 31 14.49 -4.57 -5.99
C GLY A 31 13.93 -6.00 -6.12
N GLN A 32 13.48 -6.61 -5.02
CA GLN A 32 12.85 -7.94 -5.05
C GLN A 32 11.52 -7.92 -5.80
N ALA A 33 10.69 -6.89 -5.58
CA ALA A 33 9.45 -6.70 -6.31
C ALA A 33 9.70 -6.54 -7.82
N GLY A 34 10.69 -5.74 -8.20
CA GLY A 34 11.11 -5.60 -9.60
C GLY A 34 11.53 -6.92 -10.25
N ILE A 35 12.28 -7.77 -9.52
CA ILE A 35 12.63 -9.12 -10.01
C ILE A 35 11.36 -9.95 -10.27
N ARG A 36 10.40 -9.94 -9.35
CA ARG A 36 9.13 -10.67 -9.51
C ARG A 36 8.32 -10.14 -10.69
N MET A 37 8.20 -8.82 -10.79
CA MET A 37 7.45 -8.19 -11.88
C MET A 37 8.06 -8.49 -13.25
N ARG A 38 9.40 -8.47 -13.40
CA ARG A 38 10.08 -8.88 -14.64
C ARG A 38 9.78 -10.34 -15.03
N GLN A 39 9.64 -11.23 -14.04
CA GLN A 39 9.23 -12.62 -14.30
C GLN A 39 7.79 -12.67 -14.81
N TRP A 40 6.86 -11.97 -14.15
CA TRP A 40 5.46 -11.95 -14.50
C TRP A 40 5.19 -11.30 -15.86
N LEU A 41 5.90 -10.22 -16.18
CA LEU A 41 5.82 -9.60 -17.51
C LEU A 41 6.20 -10.58 -18.64
N ARG A 42 7.22 -11.42 -18.42
CA ARG A 42 7.59 -12.46 -19.40
C ARG A 42 6.59 -13.60 -19.48
N GLU A 43 5.92 -13.93 -18.39
CA GLU A 43 4.99 -15.06 -18.30
C GLU A 43 3.58 -14.68 -18.75
N PHE A 44 3.09 -13.52 -18.34
CA PHE A 44 1.70 -13.11 -18.54
C PHE A 44 1.55 -11.92 -19.51
N GLY A 45 2.59 -11.10 -19.70
CA GLY A 45 2.57 -9.95 -20.60
C GLY A 45 1.37 -9.02 -20.34
N ASP A 46 0.62 -8.74 -21.39
CA ASP A 46 -0.53 -7.82 -21.37
C ASP A 46 -1.74 -8.35 -20.59
N ALA A 47 -1.70 -9.60 -20.11
CA ALA A 47 -2.75 -10.11 -19.23
C ALA A 47 -2.68 -9.54 -17.80
N ILE A 48 -1.59 -8.85 -17.45
CA ILE A 48 -1.46 -8.18 -16.16
C ILE A 48 -2.20 -6.85 -16.23
N GLU A 49 -3.40 -6.79 -15.70
CA GLU A 49 -4.20 -5.56 -15.66
C GLU A 49 -3.97 -4.78 -14.35
N VAL A 50 -3.73 -5.48 -13.23
CA VAL A 50 -3.60 -4.85 -11.91
C VAL A 50 -2.46 -5.47 -11.11
N VAL A 51 -1.71 -4.64 -10.39
CA VAL A 51 -0.68 -5.05 -9.42
C VAL A 51 -1.01 -4.46 -8.05
N PHE A 52 -1.31 -5.33 -7.09
CA PHE A 52 -1.46 -4.95 -5.68
C PHE A 52 -0.14 -5.14 -4.95
N ALA A 53 0.53 -4.06 -4.63
CA ALA A 53 1.70 -4.08 -3.77
C ALA A 53 1.30 -3.75 -2.32
N ASN A 54 1.80 -4.53 -1.37
CA ASN A 54 1.47 -4.34 0.05
C ASN A 54 2.24 -3.18 0.70
N ASN A 55 3.17 -2.54 -0.04
CA ASN A 55 3.75 -1.25 0.29
C ASN A 55 4.24 -0.53 -0.99
N ASP A 56 4.59 0.75 -0.85
CA ASP A 56 5.00 1.60 -1.95
C ASP A 56 6.33 1.20 -2.58
N ASP A 57 7.31 0.76 -1.79
CA ASP A 57 8.59 0.33 -2.33
C ASP A 57 8.42 -0.84 -3.32
N MET A 58 7.53 -1.78 -3.00
CA MET A 58 7.25 -2.88 -3.93
C MET A 58 6.44 -2.41 -5.15
N ALA A 59 5.54 -1.44 -4.99
CA ALA A 59 4.84 -0.82 -6.11
C ALA A 59 5.81 -0.13 -7.06
N LEU A 60 6.73 0.68 -6.53
CA LEU A 60 7.78 1.35 -7.31
C LEU A 60 8.70 0.34 -8.00
N GLY A 61 9.00 -0.79 -7.36
CA GLY A 61 9.75 -1.87 -7.98
C GLY A 61 9.03 -2.52 -9.17
N ALA A 62 7.70 -2.62 -9.10
CA ALA A 62 6.90 -3.07 -10.24
C ALA A 62 6.91 -2.05 -11.38
N ILE A 63 6.78 -0.75 -11.08
CA ILE A 63 6.88 0.35 -12.05
C ILE A 63 8.24 0.34 -12.75
N ASP A 64 9.33 0.21 -11.99
CA ASP A 64 10.70 0.11 -12.56
C ASP A 64 10.79 -1.02 -13.59
N ALA A 65 10.29 -2.20 -13.23
CA ALA A 65 10.34 -3.36 -14.12
C ALA A 65 9.50 -3.18 -15.39
N CYS A 66 8.35 -2.53 -15.30
CA CYS A 66 7.53 -2.18 -16.46
C CYS A 66 8.24 -1.19 -17.38
N THR A 67 8.84 -0.16 -16.79
CA THR A 67 9.61 0.87 -17.52
C THR A 67 10.83 0.26 -18.22
N GLU A 68 11.59 -0.60 -17.53
CA GLU A 68 12.72 -1.34 -18.11
C GLU A 68 12.29 -2.26 -19.26
N ALA A 69 11.08 -2.80 -19.21
CA ALA A 69 10.49 -3.58 -20.30
C ALA A 69 10.00 -2.72 -21.48
N GLY A 70 10.12 -1.39 -21.38
CA GLY A 70 9.71 -0.46 -22.44
C GLY A 70 8.22 -0.12 -22.43
N LEU A 71 7.49 -0.44 -21.37
CA LEU A 71 6.09 -0.04 -21.24
C LEU A 71 6.01 1.46 -20.98
N GLY A 72 5.30 2.18 -21.85
CA GLY A 72 4.96 3.59 -21.64
C GLY A 72 3.84 3.72 -20.58
N LYS A 73 3.68 4.93 -20.04
CA LYS A 73 2.70 5.27 -19.03
C LYS A 73 1.28 4.76 -19.35
N SER A 74 0.85 4.89 -20.59
CA SER A 74 -0.49 4.43 -21.04
C SER A 74 -0.63 2.90 -21.18
N SER A 75 0.47 2.18 -21.03
CA SER A 75 0.52 0.71 -21.15
C SER A 75 0.90 0.04 -19.84
N LEU A 76 1.07 0.82 -18.76
CA LEU A 76 1.28 0.26 -17.43
C LEU A 76 0.01 -0.42 -16.94
N PRO A 77 0.10 -1.54 -16.22
CA PRO A 77 -1.01 -2.04 -15.43
C PRO A 77 -1.39 -1.04 -14.33
N PHE A 78 -2.58 -1.14 -13.78
CA PHE A 78 -2.97 -0.38 -12.60
C PHE A 78 -2.15 -0.81 -11.39
N ILE A 79 -1.22 0.01 -10.94
CA ILE A 79 -0.33 -0.32 -9.82
C ILE A 79 -0.74 0.49 -8.61
N VAL A 80 -0.98 -0.18 -7.49
CA VAL A 80 -1.34 0.45 -6.22
C VAL A 80 -0.41 0.01 -5.10
N GLY A 81 -0.12 0.93 -4.19
CA GLY A 81 0.75 0.74 -3.04
C GLY A 81 0.08 1.01 -1.69
N VAL A 82 0.87 1.08 -0.66
CA VAL A 82 0.50 1.48 0.72
C VAL A 82 1.69 2.20 1.32
N ASP A 83 1.47 3.20 2.11
CA ASP A 83 2.29 4.00 3.01
C ASP A 83 2.36 5.49 2.64
N ALA A 84 2.01 5.87 1.41
CA ALA A 84 2.08 7.24 0.86
C ALA A 84 3.48 7.87 1.05
N THR A 85 4.51 7.10 0.75
CA THR A 85 5.91 7.56 0.84
C THR A 85 6.21 8.68 -0.16
N PRO A 86 7.15 9.60 0.12
CA PRO A 86 7.47 10.68 -0.80
C PRO A 86 7.77 10.21 -2.25
N PRO A 87 8.53 9.11 -2.50
CA PRO A 87 8.72 8.60 -3.86
C PRO A 87 7.42 8.09 -4.52
N ALA A 88 6.52 7.47 -3.74
CA ALA A 88 5.23 7.03 -4.26
C ALA A 88 4.31 8.19 -4.60
N MET A 89 4.32 9.26 -3.78
CA MET A 89 3.60 10.50 -4.07
C MET A 89 4.11 11.19 -5.34
N GLU A 90 5.39 11.06 -5.67
CA GLU A 90 5.93 11.52 -6.96
C GLU A 90 5.42 10.66 -8.11
N ALA A 91 5.52 9.33 -8.00
CA ALA A 91 5.00 8.40 -9.01
C ALA A 91 3.49 8.58 -9.25
N LEU A 92 2.74 8.93 -8.19
CA LEU A 92 1.31 9.28 -8.29
C LEU A 92 1.10 10.55 -9.11
N ARG A 93 1.87 11.63 -8.86
CA ARG A 93 1.82 12.88 -9.64
C ARG A 93 2.26 12.68 -11.09
N GLU A 94 3.24 11.82 -11.31
CA GLU A 94 3.67 11.40 -12.65
C GLU A 94 2.63 10.50 -13.34
N GLY A 95 1.70 9.89 -12.60
CA GLY A 95 0.67 8.97 -13.07
C GLY A 95 1.26 7.64 -13.55
N THR A 96 2.28 7.16 -12.87
CA THR A 96 2.83 5.81 -13.00
C THR A 96 2.38 4.91 -11.86
N LEU A 97 1.89 5.50 -10.77
CA LEU A 97 1.18 4.85 -9.67
C LEU A 97 -0.26 5.36 -9.65
N GLU A 98 -1.24 4.49 -9.54
CA GLU A 98 -2.67 4.87 -9.56
C GLU A 98 -3.19 5.28 -8.18
N GLY A 99 -2.63 4.72 -7.12
CA GLY A 99 -3.02 5.04 -5.77
C GLY A 99 -2.12 4.43 -4.73
N THR A 100 -2.19 5.01 -3.55
CA THR A 100 -1.59 4.47 -2.34
C THR A 100 -2.53 4.69 -1.15
N VAL A 101 -2.18 4.14 0.00
CA VAL A 101 -2.95 4.32 1.24
C VAL A 101 -2.03 4.95 2.27
N ARG A 102 -2.41 6.14 2.76
CA ARG A 102 -1.66 6.85 3.79
C ARG A 102 -1.89 6.23 5.16
N ASN A 103 -0.79 5.94 5.85
CA ASN A 103 -0.78 5.62 7.27
C ASN A 103 -0.63 6.93 8.05
N ASP A 104 -1.39 7.12 9.10
CA ASP A 104 -1.19 8.24 10.02
C ASP A 104 0.04 7.99 10.92
N ALA A 105 1.23 8.22 10.37
CA ALA A 105 2.49 8.00 11.08
C ALA A 105 2.67 8.93 12.28
N VAL A 106 2.16 10.16 12.19
CA VAL A 106 2.21 11.14 13.29
C VAL A 106 1.30 10.71 14.43
N GLY A 107 0.02 10.43 14.12
CA GLY A 107 -0.94 9.95 15.11
C GLY A 107 -0.51 8.62 15.74
N LEU A 108 0.16 7.74 14.97
CA LEU A 108 0.75 6.52 15.52
C LEU A 108 1.85 6.83 16.54
N ALA A 109 2.78 7.71 16.21
CA ALA A 109 3.87 8.10 17.11
C ALA A 109 3.34 8.80 18.37
N GLU A 110 2.42 9.74 18.22
CA GLU A 110 1.78 10.45 19.33
C GLU A 110 1.01 9.48 20.26
N SER A 111 0.25 8.57 19.68
CA SER A 111 -0.50 7.56 20.44
C SER A 111 0.42 6.63 21.22
N LEU A 112 1.51 6.15 20.59
CA LEU A 112 2.50 5.29 21.25
C LEU A 112 3.20 5.98 22.40
N ILE A 113 3.66 7.22 22.21
CA ILE A 113 4.38 7.99 23.24
C ILE A 113 3.42 8.33 24.38
N SER A 114 2.24 8.85 24.07
CA SER A 114 1.23 9.19 25.09
C SER A 114 0.83 7.98 25.91
N MET A 115 0.61 6.84 25.26
CA MET A 115 0.30 5.59 25.95
C MET A 115 1.45 5.14 26.86
N ALA A 116 2.69 5.15 26.37
CA ALA A 116 3.86 4.74 27.14
C ALA A 116 4.06 5.62 28.40
N VAL A 117 3.95 6.94 28.24
CA VAL A 117 4.07 7.90 29.35
C VAL A 117 2.96 7.68 30.38
N SER A 118 1.70 7.64 29.96
CA SER A 118 0.55 7.48 30.87
C SER A 118 0.57 6.15 31.63
N LEU A 119 0.83 5.04 30.92
CA LEU A 119 0.95 3.74 31.58
C LEU A 119 2.11 3.68 32.57
N SER A 120 3.23 4.35 32.29
CA SER A 120 4.38 4.35 33.21
C SER A 120 4.17 5.22 34.44
N SER A 121 3.40 6.31 34.34
CA SER A 121 3.17 7.26 35.44
C SER A 121 1.88 7.01 36.20
N GLU A 122 0.80 6.62 35.51
CA GLU A 122 -0.55 6.52 36.06
C GLU A 122 -1.12 5.09 36.05
N GLY A 123 -0.47 4.18 35.32
CA GLY A 123 -0.94 2.80 35.14
C GLY A 123 -2.20 2.65 34.28
N THR A 124 -2.67 3.73 33.67
CA THR A 124 -3.89 3.77 32.84
C THR A 124 -3.62 4.46 31.50
N PRO A 125 -4.43 4.17 30.46
CA PRO A 125 -4.35 4.91 29.20
C PRO A 125 -4.57 6.42 29.36
N PRO A 126 -4.06 7.26 28.45
CA PRO A 126 -4.25 8.70 28.49
C PRO A 126 -5.72 9.09 28.49
N GLN A 127 -6.06 10.15 29.21
CA GLN A 127 -7.43 10.66 29.23
C GLN A 127 -7.84 11.13 27.81
N GLY A 128 -9.00 10.70 27.35
CA GLY A 128 -9.53 11.05 26.02
C GLY A 128 -9.03 10.17 24.88
N MET A 129 -8.13 9.23 25.14
CA MET A 129 -7.74 8.24 24.14
C MET A 129 -8.77 7.09 24.10
N GLU A 130 -9.36 6.87 22.93
CA GLU A 130 -10.28 5.75 22.74
C GLU A 130 -9.53 4.44 22.62
N VAL A 131 -9.68 3.57 23.62
CA VAL A 131 -9.07 2.24 23.64
C VAL A 131 -10.15 1.19 23.48
N THR A 132 -10.12 0.47 22.37
CA THR A 132 -11.05 -0.63 22.08
C THR A 132 -10.58 -1.91 22.76
N ASP A 133 -11.49 -2.66 23.37
CA ASP A 133 -11.23 -3.94 24.05
C ASP A 133 -10.06 -3.88 25.06
N GLY A 134 -9.82 -2.69 25.63
CA GLY A 134 -8.74 -2.48 26.62
C GLY A 134 -7.32 -2.59 26.07
N SER A 135 -7.13 -2.73 24.77
CA SER A 135 -5.82 -3.06 24.17
C SER A 135 -5.52 -2.39 22.83
N TYR A 136 -6.50 -1.86 22.12
CA TYR A 136 -6.33 -1.38 20.76
C TYR A 136 -6.66 0.10 20.62
N VAL A 137 -5.78 0.86 19.96
CA VAL A 137 -6.05 2.20 19.45
C VAL A 137 -6.11 2.11 17.93
N TRP A 138 -7.24 2.50 17.35
CA TRP A 138 -7.45 2.47 15.91
C TRP A 138 -7.08 3.79 15.29
N LEU A 139 -6.18 3.75 14.31
CA LEU A 139 -5.81 4.89 13.49
C LEU A 139 -6.43 4.74 12.10
N ARG A 140 -6.76 5.86 11.49
CA ARG A 140 -7.37 5.86 10.17
C ARG A 140 -6.32 5.66 9.08
N TYR A 141 -6.73 4.95 8.05
CA TYR A 141 -6.03 4.88 6.78
C TYR A 141 -6.80 5.69 5.75
N GLU A 142 -6.09 6.43 4.90
CA GLU A 142 -6.68 7.28 3.87
C GLU A 142 -6.22 6.83 2.49
N ALA A 143 -7.17 6.64 1.57
CA ALA A 143 -6.82 6.39 0.17
C ALA A 143 -6.33 7.70 -0.46
N VAL A 144 -5.21 7.62 -1.16
CA VAL A 144 -4.59 8.75 -1.87
C VAL A 144 -4.52 8.41 -3.35
N THR A 145 -5.12 9.23 -4.19
CA THR A 145 -5.14 9.11 -5.64
C THR A 145 -4.66 10.41 -6.28
N ALA A 146 -4.40 10.39 -7.59
CA ALA A 146 -4.01 11.60 -8.32
C ALA A 146 -5.06 12.73 -8.26
N GLU A 147 -6.35 12.39 -8.08
CA GLU A 147 -7.45 13.35 -7.95
C GLU A 147 -7.54 13.96 -6.54
N GLN A 148 -7.02 13.27 -5.53
CA GLN A 148 -7.02 13.69 -4.13
C GLN A 148 -5.64 13.45 -3.50
N PRO A 149 -4.61 14.23 -3.91
CA PRO A 149 -3.24 14.02 -3.41
C PRO A 149 -3.02 14.51 -1.98
N GLU A 150 -3.95 15.31 -1.45
CA GLU A 150 -3.91 15.87 -0.10
C GLU A 150 -5.13 15.39 0.70
N GLY A 151 -5.21 14.11 0.94
CA GLY A 151 -6.26 13.52 1.77
C GLY A 151 -6.22 14.01 3.21
#